data_c72b8fbc36e24ce74dfff8d89e1fb201
#
_entry.id   c72b8fbc36e24ce74dfff8d89e1fb201
#
_cell.length_a   1.000
_cell.length_b   1.000
_cell.length_c   1.000
_cell.angle_alpha   90.00
_cell.angle_beta   90.00
_cell.angle_gamma   90.00
#
_symmetry.space_group_name_H-M   'P 1'
#
loop_
_entity.id
_entity.type
_entity.pdbx_description
1 polymer ?
#
loop_
_entity_poly.entity_id
_entity_poly.type
_entity_poly.pdbx_seq_one_letter_code
_entity_poly.pdbx_strand_id
1 'polypeptide(L)'
;MDIRIIVPCYNEGEVILKTYDRLTEILTEDSLNRQYNYELLFIDDGSHDKTINYIQEMATHDNHVKYISFSRNFGKESAMIAGFQHSVNCDAVVMIDADLQHPPELIPQMVDSYLDGY
;
A
#
# COMPACT_ATOMS: atom_id res chain seq x y z
N MET A 1 -14.79 -8.78 3.21
CA MET A 1 -13.66 -8.42 4.08
C MET A 1 -12.79 -7.41 3.36
N ASP A 2 -12.40 -6.36 4.04
CA ASP A 2 -11.62 -5.27 3.46
C ASP A 2 -10.20 -5.28 4.04
N ILE A 3 -9.22 -5.40 3.16
CA ILE A 3 -7.81 -5.42 3.54
C ILE A 3 -7.13 -4.21 2.91
N ARG A 4 -6.37 -3.48 3.72
CA ARG A 4 -5.63 -2.33 3.24
C ARG A 4 -4.13 -2.58 3.33
N ILE A 5 -3.44 -2.30 2.23
CA ILE A 5 -1.99 -2.40 2.16
C ILE A 5 -1.45 -0.98 2.26
N ILE A 6 -0.75 -0.68 3.34
CA ILE A 6 -0.15 0.64 3.57
C ILE A 6 1.26 0.62 3.02
N VAL A 7 1.56 1.57 2.15
CA VAL A 7 2.87 1.68 1.50
C VAL A 7 3.45 3.07 1.79
N PRO A 8 4.21 3.23 2.88
CA PRO A 8 4.93 4.48 3.11
C PRO A 8 6.01 4.64 2.05
N CYS A 9 6.15 5.86 1.52
CA CYS A 9 7.15 6.13 0.49
C CYS A 9 7.75 7.52 0.66
N TYR A 10 9.03 7.63 0.30
CA TYR A 10 9.76 8.88 0.30
C TYR A 10 10.84 8.80 -0.77
N ASN A 11 10.71 9.64 -1.82
CA ASN A 11 11.65 9.68 -2.94
C ASN A 11 11.87 8.31 -3.59
N GLU A 12 10.77 7.61 -3.85
CA GLU A 12 10.77 6.26 -4.43
C GLU A 12 10.42 6.26 -5.92
N GLY A 13 10.57 7.39 -6.60
CA GLY A 13 10.13 7.53 -7.98
C GLY A 13 10.69 6.51 -8.96
N GLU A 14 11.90 6.00 -8.72
CA GLU A 14 12.50 4.99 -9.59
C GLU A 14 11.87 3.60 -9.41
N VAL A 15 11.32 3.31 -8.23
CA VAL A 15 10.84 1.96 -7.92
C VAL A 15 9.34 1.89 -7.70
N ILE A 16 8.66 3.02 -7.49
CA ILE A 16 7.25 3.01 -7.08
C ILE A 16 6.33 2.35 -8.12
N LEU A 17 6.62 2.52 -9.40
CA LEU A 17 5.83 1.91 -10.46
C LEU A 17 6.00 0.40 -10.48
N LYS A 18 7.21 -0.09 -10.26
CA LYS A 18 7.48 -1.53 -10.18
C LYS A 18 6.80 -2.13 -8.97
N THR A 19 6.84 -1.43 -7.85
CA THR A 19 6.18 -1.84 -6.61
C THR A 19 4.67 -1.96 -6.83
N TYR A 20 4.09 -0.93 -7.45
CA TYR A 20 2.67 -0.93 -7.77
C TYR A 20 2.29 -2.11 -8.66
N ASP A 21 3.03 -2.32 -9.74
CA ASP A 21 2.75 -3.41 -10.68
C ASP A 21 2.80 -4.76 -9.98
N ARG A 22 3.80 -4.96 -9.14
CA ARG A 22 3.98 -6.23 -8.43
C ARG A 22 2.87 -6.47 -7.42
N LEU A 23 2.53 -5.46 -6.63
CA LEU A 23 1.44 -5.55 -5.66
C LEU A 23 0.11 -5.81 -6.35
N THR A 24 -0.18 -5.11 -7.44
CA THR A 24 -1.42 -5.27 -8.18
C THR A 24 -1.54 -6.68 -8.76
N GLU A 25 -0.47 -7.20 -9.34
CA GLU A 25 -0.44 -8.55 -9.88
C GLU A 25 -0.83 -9.60 -8.82
N ILE A 26 -0.20 -9.51 -7.67
CA ILE A 26 -0.42 -10.46 -6.57
C ILE A 26 -1.82 -10.31 -5.98
N LEU A 27 -2.23 -9.07 -5.71
CA LEU A 27 -3.51 -8.81 -5.03
C LEU A 27 -4.71 -9.05 -5.92
N THR A 28 -4.60 -8.82 -7.22
CA THR A 28 -5.69 -9.12 -8.15
C THR A 28 -6.03 -10.60 -8.11
N GLU A 29 -5.01 -11.45 -8.17
CA GLU A 29 -5.21 -12.90 -8.12
C GLU A 29 -5.68 -13.36 -6.73
N ASP A 30 -4.98 -12.93 -5.68
CA ASP A 30 -5.26 -13.41 -4.33
C ASP A 30 -6.62 -12.95 -3.83
N SER A 31 -7.03 -11.71 -4.14
CA SER A 31 -8.33 -11.20 -3.69
C SER A 31 -9.49 -11.95 -4.32
N LEU A 32 -9.34 -12.39 -5.55
CA LEU A 32 -10.35 -13.21 -6.23
C LEU A 32 -10.41 -14.62 -5.63
N ASN A 33 -9.24 -15.22 -5.37
CA ASN A 33 -9.16 -16.58 -4.85
C ASN A 33 -9.68 -16.69 -3.42
N ARG A 34 -9.42 -15.68 -2.58
CA ARG A 34 -9.81 -15.69 -1.17
C ARG A 34 -11.02 -14.83 -0.85
N GLN A 35 -11.59 -14.18 -1.87
CA GLN A 35 -12.83 -13.40 -1.78
C GLN A 35 -12.74 -12.25 -0.76
N TYR A 36 -11.77 -11.36 -0.96
CA TYR A 36 -11.68 -10.13 -0.18
C TYR A 36 -11.53 -8.93 -1.09
N ASN A 37 -11.81 -7.75 -0.55
CA ASN A 37 -11.54 -6.47 -1.21
C ASN A 37 -10.21 -5.93 -0.72
N TYR A 38 -9.45 -5.28 -1.59
CA TYR A 38 -8.21 -4.66 -1.19
C TYR A 38 -8.11 -3.21 -1.65
N GLU A 39 -7.34 -2.44 -0.90
CA GLU A 39 -6.92 -1.10 -1.30
C GLU A 39 -5.44 -0.94 -1.02
N LEU A 40 -4.76 -0.21 -1.91
CA LEU A 40 -3.39 0.23 -1.71
C LEU A 40 -3.45 1.66 -1.20
N LEU A 41 -2.92 1.91 -0.02
CA LEU A 41 -2.84 3.26 0.54
C LEU A 41 -1.39 3.70 0.56
N PHE A 42 -1.02 4.54 -0.39
CA PHE A 42 0.32 5.12 -0.45
C PHE A 42 0.37 6.35 0.45
N ILE A 43 1.37 6.40 1.32
CA ILE A 43 1.61 7.58 2.16
C ILE A 43 2.88 8.24 1.66
N ASP A 44 2.74 9.33 0.94
CA ASP A 44 3.88 10.09 0.44
C ASP A 44 4.39 11.03 1.55
N ASP A 45 5.56 10.74 2.07
CA ASP A 45 6.15 11.47 3.20
C ASP A 45 6.96 12.67 2.72
N GLY A 46 6.31 13.52 1.89
CA GLY A 46 6.91 14.77 1.44
C GLY A 46 8.02 14.59 0.41
N SER A 47 7.84 13.69 -0.56
CA SER A 47 8.84 13.45 -1.61
C SER A 47 9.12 14.71 -2.42
N HIS A 48 10.37 14.85 -2.85
CA HIS A 48 10.82 15.95 -3.71
C HIS A 48 10.99 15.52 -5.17
N ASP A 49 10.89 14.24 -5.47
CA ASP A 49 10.98 13.70 -6.82
C ASP A 49 9.57 13.48 -7.41
N LYS A 50 9.47 12.64 -8.43
CA LYS A 50 8.20 12.38 -9.11
C LYS A 50 7.32 11.32 -8.42
N THR A 51 7.67 10.87 -7.23
CA THR A 51 6.91 9.84 -6.51
C THR A 51 5.42 10.19 -6.44
N ILE A 52 5.08 11.39 -5.95
CA ILE A 52 3.67 11.78 -5.80
C ILE A 52 2.96 11.86 -7.15
N ASN A 53 3.65 12.30 -8.20
CA ASN A 53 3.06 12.37 -9.54
C ASN A 53 2.65 10.99 -10.03
N TYR A 54 3.49 9.99 -9.84
CA TYR A 54 3.18 8.61 -10.22
C TYR A 54 2.01 8.05 -9.40
N ILE A 55 1.99 8.33 -8.11
CA ILE A 55 0.90 7.87 -7.24
C ILE A 55 -0.44 8.49 -7.66
N GLN A 56 -0.45 9.78 -7.95
CA GLN A 56 -1.67 10.47 -8.41
C GLN A 56 -2.17 9.87 -9.71
N GLU A 57 -1.27 9.56 -10.63
CA GLU A 57 -1.63 8.92 -11.89
C GLU A 57 -2.22 7.52 -11.66
N MET A 58 -1.59 6.72 -10.79
CA MET A 58 -2.15 5.41 -10.43
C MET A 58 -3.57 5.53 -9.90
N ALA A 59 -3.81 6.48 -9.00
CA ALA A 59 -5.12 6.68 -8.39
C ALA A 59 -6.19 7.09 -9.41
N THR A 60 -5.78 7.77 -10.48
CA THR A 60 -6.68 8.17 -11.57
C THR A 60 -7.17 6.96 -12.36
N HIS A 61 -6.32 5.94 -12.53
CA HIS A 61 -6.61 4.79 -13.37
C HIS A 61 -7.03 3.53 -12.59
N ASP A 62 -6.85 3.52 -11.28
CA ASP A 62 -7.10 2.33 -10.45
C ASP A 62 -7.86 2.71 -9.18
N ASN A 63 -9.09 2.24 -9.09
CA ASN A 63 -9.96 2.52 -7.94
C ASN A 63 -9.47 1.90 -6.64
N HIS A 64 -8.54 0.95 -6.71
CA HIS A 64 -7.94 0.33 -5.52
C HIS A 64 -6.87 1.22 -4.89
N VAL A 65 -6.42 2.27 -5.59
CA VAL A 65 -5.33 3.13 -5.11
C VAL A 65 -5.88 4.37 -4.43
N LYS A 66 -5.46 4.57 -3.20
CA LYS A 66 -5.70 5.78 -2.41
C LYS A 66 -4.35 6.31 -1.96
N TYR A 67 -4.28 7.61 -1.62
CA TYR A 67 -3.03 8.16 -1.15
C TYR A 67 -3.26 9.31 -0.18
N ILE A 68 -2.23 9.54 0.65
CA ILE A 68 -2.10 10.70 1.51
C ILE A 68 -0.74 11.32 1.18
N SER A 69 -0.70 12.63 1.00
CA SER A 69 0.55 13.34 0.69
C SER A 69 0.83 14.35 1.79
N PHE A 70 1.99 14.25 2.43
CA PHE A 70 2.43 15.22 3.41
C PHE A 70 3.07 16.43 2.73
N SER A 71 2.90 17.61 3.34
CA SER A 71 3.48 18.85 2.80
C SER A 71 5.01 18.89 2.94
N ARG A 72 5.58 18.05 3.79
CA ARG A 72 7.02 17.90 3.98
C ARG A 72 7.31 16.53 4.59
N ASN A 73 8.59 16.18 4.68
CA ASN A 73 8.99 14.94 5.32
C ASN A 73 8.81 15.04 6.84
N PHE A 74 7.98 14.16 7.40
CA PHE A 74 7.74 14.04 8.84
C PHE A 74 8.33 12.76 9.42
N GLY A 75 8.85 11.87 8.58
CA GLY A 75 9.44 10.61 8.99
C GLY A 75 8.52 9.42 8.77
N LYS A 76 9.12 8.25 8.67
CA LYS A 76 8.43 7.00 8.38
C LYS A 76 7.38 6.67 9.44
N GLU A 77 7.67 6.93 10.72
CA GLU A 77 6.72 6.66 11.79
C GLU A 77 5.44 7.49 11.66
N SER A 78 5.58 8.76 11.25
CA SER A 78 4.40 9.60 11.00
C SER A 78 3.58 9.08 9.83
N ALA A 79 4.23 8.59 8.79
CA ALA A 79 3.55 7.98 7.65
C ALA A 79 2.80 6.72 8.07
N MET A 80 3.41 5.89 8.89
CA MET A 80 2.78 4.67 9.42
C MET A 80 1.54 5.01 10.24
N ILE A 81 1.64 5.99 11.14
CA ILE A 81 0.52 6.42 11.98
C ILE A 81 -0.62 6.94 11.11
N ALA A 82 -0.32 7.78 10.12
CA ALA A 82 -1.34 8.29 9.20
C ALA A 82 -2.06 7.16 8.47
N GLY A 83 -1.31 6.17 8.01
CA GLY A 83 -1.88 5.00 7.36
C GLY A 83 -2.84 4.24 8.26
N PHE A 84 -2.43 3.98 9.50
CA PHE A 84 -3.28 3.27 10.45
C PHE A 84 -4.52 4.07 10.82
N GLN A 85 -4.38 5.39 11.04
CA GLN A 85 -5.52 6.24 11.38
C GLN A 85 -6.58 6.24 10.29
N HIS A 86 -6.18 6.17 9.03
CA HIS A 86 -7.10 6.14 7.89
C HIS A 86 -7.58 4.73 7.54
N SER A 87 -7.21 3.73 8.32
CA SER A 87 -7.54 2.34 8.05
C SER A 87 -8.40 1.70 9.15
N VAL A 88 -8.97 2.52 10.05
CA VAL A 88 -9.74 1.99 11.21
C VAL A 88 -10.98 1.21 10.80
N ASN A 89 -11.50 1.44 9.59
CA ASN A 89 -12.67 0.75 9.09
C ASN A 89 -12.34 -0.52 8.29
N CYS A 90 -11.06 -0.85 8.18
CA CYS A 90 -10.63 -2.06 7.46
C CYS A 90 -10.56 -3.25 8.41
N ASP A 91 -10.80 -4.44 7.86
CA ASP A 91 -10.76 -5.68 8.65
C ASP A 91 -9.33 -6.06 8.99
N ALA A 92 -8.40 -5.80 8.08
CA ALA A 92 -6.98 -6.08 8.29
C ALA A 92 -6.13 -5.03 7.57
N VAL A 93 -4.92 -4.84 8.07
CA VAL A 93 -3.94 -3.89 7.52
C VAL A 93 -2.60 -4.59 7.40
N VAL A 94 -1.97 -4.45 6.23
CA VAL A 94 -0.63 -4.96 5.97
C VAL A 94 0.25 -3.78 5.58
N MET A 95 1.46 -3.71 6.12
CA MET A 95 2.41 -2.67 5.76
C MET A 95 3.55 -3.25 4.94
N ILE A 96 3.84 -2.60 3.82
CA ILE A 96 4.89 -3.00 2.88
C ILE A 96 5.75 -1.78 2.57
N ASP A 97 7.08 -1.92 2.64
CA ASP A 97 7.98 -0.86 2.22
C ASP A 97 7.95 -0.70 0.70
N ALA A 98 8.02 0.56 0.24
CA ALA A 98 7.91 0.87 -1.19
C ALA A 98 9.07 0.31 -2.02
N ASP A 99 10.20 0.01 -1.42
CA ASP A 99 11.36 -0.56 -2.11
C ASP A 99 11.34 -2.10 -2.14
N LEU A 100 10.26 -2.71 -1.66
CA LEU A 100 10.06 -4.16 -1.64
C LEU A 100 11.19 -4.92 -0.94
N GLN A 101 11.69 -4.39 0.18
CA GLN A 101 12.64 -5.12 1.03
C GLN A 101 12.06 -6.45 1.51
N HIS A 102 10.73 -6.48 1.69
CA HIS A 102 10.00 -7.70 1.98
C HIS A 102 9.29 -8.16 0.71
N PRO A 103 9.38 -9.44 0.33
CA PRO A 103 8.70 -9.90 -0.88
C PRO A 103 7.19 -9.71 -0.78
N PRO A 104 6.56 -9.10 -1.79
CA PRO A 104 5.10 -8.92 -1.76
C PRO A 104 4.35 -10.25 -1.81
N GLU A 105 5.00 -11.32 -2.18
CA GLU A 105 4.46 -12.68 -2.15
C GLU A 105 4.11 -13.14 -0.74
N LEU A 106 4.63 -12.45 0.29
CA LEU A 106 4.25 -12.74 1.69
C LEU A 106 2.82 -12.29 2.01
N ILE A 107 2.25 -11.37 1.23
CA ILE A 107 0.90 -10.86 1.49
C ILE A 107 -0.15 -11.98 1.49
N PRO A 108 -0.20 -12.86 0.48
CA PRO A 108 -1.13 -13.99 0.53
C PRO A 108 -0.99 -14.84 1.78
N GLN A 109 0.24 -15.07 2.25
CA GLN A 109 0.47 -15.84 3.47
C GLN A 109 -0.05 -15.11 4.71
N MET A 110 0.12 -13.78 4.77
CA MET A 110 -0.40 -12.96 5.86
C MET A 110 -1.92 -12.97 5.88
N VAL A 111 -2.56 -12.87 4.71
CA VAL A 111 -4.02 -12.92 4.59
C VAL A 111 -4.52 -14.29 5.00
N ASP A 112 -3.85 -15.34 4.59
CA ASP A 112 -4.20 -16.72 4.95
C ASP A 112 -4.16 -16.90 6.48
N SER A 113 -3.11 -16.41 7.13
CA SER A 113 -3.01 -16.47 8.60
C SER A 113 -4.12 -15.69 9.26
N TYR A 114 -4.47 -14.52 8.76
CA TYR A 114 -5.57 -13.71 9.30
C TYR A 114 -6.90 -14.46 9.19
N LEU A 115 -7.17 -15.08 8.04
CA LEU A 115 -8.41 -15.84 7.83
C LEU A 115 -8.49 -17.06 8.72
N ASP A 116 -7.34 -17.62 9.12
CA ASP A 116 -7.28 -18.75 10.07
C ASP A 116 -7.34 -18.31 11.52
N GLY A 117 -7.55 -17.01 11.79
CA GLY A 117 -7.75 -16.50 13.14
C GLY A 117 -6.47 -16.05 13.86
N TYR A 118 -5.41 -15.79 13.14
CA TYR A 118 -4.15 -15.30 13.75
C TYR A 118 -4.00 -13.79 13.67
#